data_95799e90eaf0aa77341d1ad47a13208c
#
_entry.id   95799e90eaf0aa77341d1ad47a13208c
#
_cell.length_a   1.000
_cell.length_b   1.000
_cell.length_c   1.000
_cell.angle_alpha   90.00
_cell.angle_beta   90.00
_cell.angle_gamma   90.00
#
_symmetry.space_group_name_H-M   'P 1'
#
loop_
_entity.id
_entity.type
_entity.pdbx_description
1 polymer ?
#
loop_
_entity_poly.entity_id
_entity_poly.type
_entity_poly.pdbx_seq_one_letter_code
_entity_poly.pdbx_strand_id
1 'polypeptide(L)'
;PVTKPMFWERMVACLLTTQQRSGPNTAVSRFLRTQPLPLGYEACARQDDLGEVVGKVLANFGGLRRTTTIARELSANLTYLENGGWYPVLSHLHEIILHPDPETERRAADFIDEKLKGFGPKQSRNLLQGLGLSRYETPIDSRITKWLNEFGFPVKLTANALGDHNYYAFVSEGFQRLCEACGIMPCVLDAAIFSSFDGDQWTEENAVW
;
A
#
# COMPACT_ATOMS: atom_id res chain seq x y z
N PRO A 1 -9.56 -5.18 -15.40
CA PRO A 1 -9.34 -3.74 -15.23
C PRO A 1 -9.71 -3.32 -13.80
N VAL A 2 -8.89 -2.42 -13.21
CA VAL A 2 -9.15 -1.88 -11.89
C VAL A 2 -10.36 -0.94 -11.96
N THR A 3 -11.30 -1.11 -11.04
CA THR A 3 -12.48 -0.25 -10.92
C THR A 3 -12.31 0.77 -9.80
N LYS A 4 -13.14 1.85 -9.78
CA LYS A 4 -13.15 2.84 -8.70
C LYS A 4 -13.36 2.19 -7.32
N PRO A 5 -14.35 1.31 -7.10
CA PRO A 5 -14.51 0.64 -5.82
C PRO A 5 -13.29 -0.19 -5.40
N MET A 6 -12.72 -1.00 -6.29
CA MET A 6 -11.51 -1.79 -5.99
C MET A 6 -10.34 -0.90 -5.56
N PHE A 7 -10.09 0.17 -6.30
CA PHE A 7 -9.02 1.11 -5.96
C PHE A 7 -9.25 1.77 -4.59
N TRP A 8 -10.48 2.25 -4.36
CA TRP A 8 -10.86 2.91 -3.13
C TRP A 8 -10.69 1.99 -1.90
N GLU A 9 -11.21 0.77 -1.97
CA GLU A 9 -11.11 -0.21 -0.89
C GLU A 9 -9.66 -0.55 -0.56
N ARG A 10 -8.80 -0.70 -1.58
CA ARG A 10 -7.37 -0.92 -1.37
C ARG A 10 -6.67 0.31 -0.78
N MET A 11 -7.06 1.51 -1.21
CA MET A 11 -6.56 2.75 -0.62
C MET A 11 -6.94 2.86 0.87
N VAL A 12 -8.19 2.56 1.24
CA VAL A 12 -8.64 2.49 2.64
C VAL A 12 -7.79 1.49 3.43
N ALA A 13 -7.58 0.30 2.88
CA ALA A 13 -6.76 -0.73 3.49
C ALA A 13 -5.31 -0.27 3.73
N CYS A 14 -4.66 0.36 2.74
CA CYS A 14 -3.31 0.90 2.89
C CYS A 14 -3.21 1.95 4.00
N LEU A 15 -4.16 2.87 4.09
CA LEU A 15 -4.16 3.90 5.14
C LEU A 15 -4.36 3.29 6.53
N LEU A 16 -5.24 2.28 6.64
CA LEU A 16 -5.48 1.58 7.89
C LEU A 16 -4.29 0.75 8.37
N THR A 17 -3.43 0.26 7.48
CA THR A 17 -2.23 -0.51 7.86
C THR A 17 -1.04 0.36 8.23
N THR A 18 -1.13 1.67 7.99
CA THR A 18 -0.03 2.61 8.27
C THR A 18 0.21 2.75 9.78
N GLN A 19 1.43 2.42 10.23
CA GLN A 19 1.89 2.54 11.62
C GLN A 19 1.05 1.77 12.64
N GLN A 20 0.37 0.71 12.24
CA GLN A 20 -0.32 -0.20 13.15
C GLN A 20 -0.29 -1.64 12.65
N ARG A 21 -0.49 -2.58 13.56
CA ARG A 21 -0.50 -4.01 13.20
C ARG A 21 -1.73 -4.35 12.38
N SER A 22 -1.53 -5.15 11.34
CA SER A 22 -2.59 -5.59 10.42
C SER A 22 -2.69 -7.11 10.25
N GLY A 23 -1.93 -7.88 11.03
CA GLY A 23 -1.99 -9.34 11.01
C GLY A 23 -3.33 -9.90 11.48
N PRO A 24 -3.52 -11.23 11.46
CA PRO A 24 -4.74 -11.90 11.88
C PRO A 24 -5.19 -11.43 13.29
N ASN A 25 -6.51 -11.33 13.51
CA ASN A 25 -7.11 -10.94 14.79
C ASN A 25 -6.84 -9.50 15.28
N THR A 26 -6.18 -8.65 14.49
CA THR A 26 -6.03 -7.23 14.81
C THR A 26 -7.32 -6.45 14.55
N ALA A 27 -7.43 -5.23 15.12
CA ALA A 27 -8.55 -4.34 14.82
C ALA A 27 -8.64 -4.00 13.33
N VAL A 28 -7.49 -3.82 12.66
CA VAL A 28 -7.41 -3.57 11.21
C VAL A 28 -7.99 -4.74 10.43
N SER A 29 -7.54 -5.97 10.70
CA SER A 29 -8.03 -7.15 9.98
C SER A 29 -9.53 -7.37 10.19
N ARG A 30 -10.04 -7.17 11.43
CA ARG A 30 -11.48 -7.26 11.71
C ARG A 30 -12.27 -6.20 10.96
N PHE A 31 -11.76 -4.95 10.90
CA PHE A 31 -12.43 -3.88 10.17
C PHE A 31 -12.53 -4.20 8.67
N LEU A 32 -11.41 -4.60 8.07
CA LEU A 32 -11.35 -4.89 6.63
C LEU A 32 -12.17 -6.12 6.21
N ARG A 33 -12.42 -7.05 7.14
CA ARG A 33 -13.28 -8.23 6.91
C ARG A 33 -14.77 -7.96 7.13
N THR A 34 -15.15 -6.78 7.62
CA THR A 34 -16.57 -6.44 7.80
C THR A 34 -17.26 -6.34 6.44
N GLN A 35 -18.37 -7.04 6.28
CA GLN A 35 -19.15 -7.04 5.04
C GLN A 35 -20.57 -6.49 5.26
N PRO A 36 -21.00 -5.48 4.49
CA PRO A 36 -20.18 -4.72 3.53
C PRO A 36 -19.10 -3.88 4.25
N LEU A 37 -18.02 -3.53 3.53
CA LEU A 37 -16.97 -2.67 4.09
C LEU A 37 -17.58 -1.32 4.52
N PRO A 38 -17.45 -0.90 5.82
CA PRO A 38 -18.11 0.31 6.31
C PRO A 38 -17.69 1.60 5.59
N LEU A 39 -16.49 1.61 5.01
CA LEU A 39 -15.94 2.72 4.22
C LEU A 39 -15.84 2.35 2.73
N GLY A 40 -16.81 1.60 2.19
CA GLY A 40 -16.89 1.29 0.77
C GLY A 40 -17.11 2.55 -0.08
N TYR A 41 -16.63 2.53 -1.33
CA TYR A 41 -16.65 3.69 -2.23
C TYR A 41 -18.03 4.34 -2.35
N GLU A 42 -19.05 3.55 -2.65
CA GLU A 42 -20.40 4.04 -2.88
C GLU A 42 -21.01 4.73 -1.65
N ALA A 43 -20.66 4.25 -0.46
CA ALA A 43 -21.10 4.86 0.80
C ALA A 43 -20.36 6.19 1.07
N CYS A 44 -19.05 6.21 0.78
CA CYS A 44 -18.22 7.40 0.98
C CYS A 44 -18.53 8.52 -0.03
N ALA A 45 -18.73 8.16 -1.30
CA ALA A 45 -18.97 9.13 -2.38
C ALA A 45 -20.30 9.92 -2.25
N ARG A 46 -21.21 9.48 -1.38
CA ARG A 46 -22.50 10.14 -1.12
C ARG A 46 -22.46 11.09 0.09
N GLN A 47 -21.33 11.19 0.78
CA GLN A 47 -21.23 11.99 2.00
C GLN A 47 -20.83 13.43 1.69
N ASP A 48 -21.54 14.39 2.26
CA ASP A 48 -21.20 15.82 2.16
C ASP A 48 -19.95 16.13 3.01
N ASP A 49 -19.85 15.53 4.22
CA ASP A 49 -18.67 15.61 5.08
C ASP A 49 -18.11 14.20 5.33
N LEU A 50 -17.31 13.72 4.38
CA LEU A 50 -16.67 12.41 4.51
C LEU A 50 -15.73 12.36 5.71
N GLY A 51 -15.03 13.44 6.04
CA GLY A 51 -14.09 13.47 7.16
C GLY A 51 -14.76 13.15 8.49
N GLU A 52 -15.93 13.77 8.75
CA GLU A 52 -16.71 13.51 9.95
C GLU A 52 -17.22 12.06 10.00
N VAL A 53 -17.76 11.58 8.88
CA VAL A 53 -18.31 10.21 8.78
C VAL A 53 -17.22 9.16 9.03
N VAL A 54 -16.08 9.26 8.34
CA VAL A 54 -14.95 8.34 8.51
C VAL A 54 -14.43 8.38 9.95
N GLY A 55 -14.27 9.58 10.52
CA GLY A 55 -13.82 9.74 11.90
C GLY A 55 -14.73 9.02 12.90
N LYS A 56 -16.05 9.15 12.76
CA LYS A 56 -17.04 8.45 13.60
C LYS A 56 -17.00 6.93 13.38
N VAL A 57 -16.96 6.46 12.16
CA VAL A 57 -16.92 5.02 11.83
C VAL A 57 -15.69 4.37 12.45
N LEU A 58 -14.50 4.95 12.26
CA LEU A 58 -13.25 4.39 12.79
C LEU A 58 -13.18 4.46 14.33
N ALA A 59 -13.64 5.56 14.93
CA ALA A 59 -13.65 5.72 16.37
C ALA A 59 -14.62 4.73 17.04
N ASN A 60 -15.84 4.56 16.48
CA ASN A 60 -16.86 3.67 17.02
C ASN A 60 -16.46 2.18 16.88
N PHE A 61 -15.72 1.82 15.83
CA PHE A 61 -15.22 0.45 15.68
C PHE A 61 -14.25 0.07 16.79
N GLY A 62 -13.44 1.00 17.23
CA GLY A 62 -12.50 0.82 18.35
C GLY A 62 -11.23 0.06 17.98
N GLY A 63 -10.17 0.33 18.74
CA GLY A 63 -8.86 -0.33 18.58
C GLY A 63 -8.05 0.08 17.34
N LEU A 64 -8.58 0.98 16.49
CA LEU A 64 -7.87 1.56 15.36
C LEU A 64 -7.08 2.80 15.79
N ARG A 65 -5.89 2.98 15.20
CA ARG A 65 -5.02 4.13 15.46
C ARG A 65 -5.13 5.14 14.33
N ARG A 66 -4.68 6.39 14.56
CA ARG A 66 -4.63 7.47 13.56
C ARG A 66 -6.01 7.82 12.94
N THR A 67 -7.10 7.52 13.59
CA THR A 67 -8.46 7.67 13.04
C THR A 67 -8.74 9.06 12.47
N THR A 68 -8.38 10.13 13.19
CA THR A 68 -8.52 11.52 12.72
C THR A 68 -7.65 11.83 11.50
N THR A 69 -6.42 11.32 11.46
CA THR A 69 -5.51 11.50 10.32
C THR A 69 -6.05 10.79 9.09
N ILE A 70 -6.47 9.52 9.24
CA ILE A 70 -7.06 8.72 8.17
C ILE A 70 -8.33 9.37 7.63
N ALA A 71 -9.19 9.89 8.50
CA ALA A 71 -10.41 10.60 8.10
C ALA A 71 -10.11 11.80 7.20
N ARG A 72 -9.12 12.62 7.57
CA ARG A 72 -8.68 13.77 6.77
C ARG A 72 -8.05 13.33 5.45
N GLU A 73 -7.20 12.29 5.47
CA GLU A 73 -6.54 11.75 4.27
C GLU A 73 -7.57 11.19 3.28
N LEU A 74 -8.54 10.39 3.73
CA LEU A 74 -9.60 9.83 2.89
C LEU A 74 -10.50 10.91 2.30
N SER A 75 -10.89 11.92 3.10
CA SER A 75 -11.68 13.05 2.61
C SER A 75 -10.96 13.82 1.51
N ALA A 76 -9.69 14.17 1.72
CA ALA A 76 -8.88 14.85 0.72
C ALA A 76 -8.69 14.03 -0.56
N ASN A 77 -8.45 12.73 -0.42
CA ASN A 77 -8.27 11.83 -1.55
C ASN A 77 -9.56 11.68 -2.36
N LEU A 78 -10.72 11.51 -1.71
CA LEU A 78 -11.99 11.45 -2.44
C LEU A 78 -12.26 12.76 -3.20
N THR A 79 -12.05 13.91 -2.55
CA THR A 79 -12.17 15.20 -3.20
C THR A 79 -11.29 15.31 -4.44
N TYR A 80 -10.02 14.90 -4.36
CA TYR A 80 -9.12 14.88 -5.52
C TYR A 80 -9.64 13.96 -6.63
N LEU A 81 -10.03 12.73 -6.26
CA LEU A 81 -10.48 11.71 -7.21
C LEU A 81 -11.75 12.15 -7.97
N GLU A 82 -12.74 12.69 -7.26
CA GLU A 82 -14.00 13.16 -7.87
C GLU A 82 -13.82 14.45 -8.70
N ASN A 83 -12.83 15.27 -8.40
CA ASN A 83 -12.48 16.45 -9.19
C ASN A 83 -11.54 16.14 -10.38
N GLY A 84 -11.70 14.99 -10.99
CA GLY A 84 -10.98 14.59 -12.20
C GLY A 84 -9.78 13.67 -11.97
N GLY A 85 -9.42 13.38 -10.72
CA GLY A 85 -8.28 12.50 -10.36
C GLY A 85 -8.47 11.04 -10.78
N TRP A 86 -9.72 10.58 -10.97
CA TRP A 86 -9.98 9.21 -11.42
C TRP A 86 -9.35 8.87 -12.75
N TYR A 87 -9.44 9.78 -13.72
CA TYR A 87 -8.91 9.51 -15.06
C TYR A 87 -7.40 9.24 -15.04
N PRO A 88 -6.54 10.16 -14.54
CA PRO A 88 -5.11 9.91 -14.52
C PRO A 88 -4.72 8.70 -13.64
N VAL A 89 -5.36 8.51 -12.47
CA VAL A 89 -5.10 7.33 -11.62
C VAL A 89 -5.35 6.05 -12.38
N LEU A 90 -6.55 5.86 -12.94
CA LEU A 90 -6.90 4.63 -13.66
C LEU A 90 -6.07 4.46 -14.93
N SER A 91 -5.66 5.55 -15.60
CA SER A 91 -4.77 5.48 -16.76
C SER A 91 -3.41 4.87 -16.42
N HIS A 92 -2.77 5.33 -15.35
CA HIS A 92 -1.50 4.75 -14.89
C HIS A 92 -1.64 3.27 -14.52
N LEU A 93 -2.73 2.89 -13.85
CA LEU A 93 -2.96 1.49 -13.48
C LEU A 93 -3.22 0.60 -14.69
N HIS A 94 -3.94 1.10 -15.69
CA HIS A 94 -4.17 0.38 -16.94
C HIS A 94 -2.88 0.24 -17.76
N GLU A 95 -2.01 1.25 -17.72
CA GLU A 95 -0.70 1.18 -18.39
C GLU A 95 0.15 0.02 -17.84
N ILE A 96 0.15 -0.21 -16.51
CA ILE A 96 0.83 -1.38 -15.91
C ILE A 96 0.25 -2.70 -16.46
N ILE A 97 -1.07 -2.78 -16.64
CA ILE A 97 -1.71 -4.00 -17.15
C ILE A 97 -1.30 -4.28 -18.60
N LEU A 98 -1.17 -3.22 -19.42
CA LEU A 98 -0.80 -3.33 -20.84
C LEU A 98 0.70 -3.52 -21.02
N HIS A 99 1.50 -2.87 -20.20
CA HIS A 99 2.96 -2.82 -20.28
C HIS A 99 3.59 -3.07 -18.90
N PRO A 100 3.60 -4.35 -18.42
CA PRO A 100 4.10 -4.68 -17.08
C PRO A 100 5.64 -4.69 -17.05
N ASP A 101 6.24 -3.55 -16.79
CA ASP A 101 7.67 -3.35 -16.65
C ASP A 101 8.02 -2.48 -15.42
N PRO A 102 9.28 -2.45 -14.98
CA PRO A 102 9.71 -1.71 -13.79
C PRO A 102 9.43 -0.21 -13.87
N GLU A 103 9.57 0.39 -15.06
CA GLU A 103 9.39 1.82 -15.24
C GLU A 103 7.93 2.23 -15.15
N THR A 104 7.04 1.44 -15.76
CA THR A 104 5.60 1.67 -15.73
C THR A 104 5.04 1.54 -14.31
N GLU A 105 5.49 0.52 -13.56
CA GLU A 105 5.11 0.38 -12.14
C GLU A 105 5.64 1.56 -11.30
N ARG A 106 6.88 1.99 -11.53
CA ARG A 106 7.49 3.12 -10.82
C ARG A 106 6.73 4.41 -11.07
N ARG A 107 6.45 4.75 -12.34
CA ARG A 107 5.66 5.94 -12.70
C ARG A 107 4.30 5.96 -11.99
N ALA A 108 3.61 4.84 -11.97
CA ALA A 108 2.31 4.74 -11.29
C ALA A 108 2.44 4.91 -9.76
N ALA A 109 3.46 4.29 -9.15
CA ALA A 109 3.71 4.43 -7.72
C ALA A 109 4.08 5.87 -7.34
N ASP A 110 4.93 6.52 -8.11
CA ASP A 110 5.36 7.90 -7.87
C ASP A 110 4.22 8.90 -8.10
N PHE A 111 3.35 8.65 -9.08
CA PHE A 111 2.12 9.42 -9.27
C PHE A 111 1.17 9.30 -8.08
N ILE A 112 0.98 8.11 -7.53
CA ILE A 112 0.15 7.88 -6.33
C ILE A 112 0.75 8.61 -5.13
N ASP A 113 2.07 8.51 -4.92
CA ASP A 113 2.82 9.18 -3.85
C ASP A 113 2.64 10.71 -3.91
N GLU A 114 2.75 11.29 -5.08
CA GLU A 114 2.59 12.74 -5.30
C GLU A 114 1.15 13.23 -5.07
N LYS A 115 0.16 12.48 -5.55
CA LYS A 115 -1.23 12.96 -5.63
C LYS A 115 -2.09 12.59 -4.44
N LEU A 116 -1.84 11.44 -3.78
CA LEU A 116 -2.70 10.97 -2.71
C LEU A 116 -2.12 11.26 -1.32
N LYS A 117 -2.96 11.75 -0.43
CA LYS A 117 -2.59 12.02 0.97
C LYS A 117 -2.46 10.74 1.77
N GLY A 118 -1.41 10.66 2.61
CA GLY A 118 -1.11 9.47 3.41
C GLY A 118 -0.31 8.40 2.67
N PHE A 119 0.02 8.64 1.42
CA PHE A 119 0.90 7.81 0.60
C PHE A 119 2.30 8.43 0.54
N GLY A 120 3.29 7.62 0.70
CA GLY A 120 4.71 7.89 0.49
C GLY A 120 5.28 6.74 -0.34
N PRO A 121 6.61 6.68 -0.55
CA PRO A 121 7.23 5.69 -1.42
C PRO A 121 6.80 4.25 -1.14
N LYS A 122 6.71 3.86 0.13
CA LYS A 122 6.27 2.51 0.53
C LYS A 122 4.78 2.28 0.27
N GLN A 123 3.91 3.22 0.70
CA GLN A 123 2.47 2.98 0.66
C GLN A 123 1.89 3.01 -0.76
N SER A 124 2.51 3.78 -1.66
CA SER A 124 2.15 3.73 -3.08
C SER A 124 2.39 2.34 -3.68
N ARG A 125 3.53 1.70 -3.33
CA ARG A 125 3.84 0.33 -3.77
C ARG A 125 2.94 -0.71 -3.10
N ASN A 126 2.60 -0.52 -1.82
CA ASN A 126 1.58 -1.36 -1.14
C ASN A 126 0.23 -1.31 -1.86
N LEU A 127 -0.19 -0.14 -2.35
CA LEU A 127 -1.44 -0.02 -3.09
C LEU A 127 -1.39 -0.79 -4.40
N LEU A 128 -0.31 -0.67 -5.17
CA LEU A 128 -0.11 -1.45 -6.40
C LEU A 128 -0.09 -2.95 -6.11
N GLN A 129 0.61 -3.37 -5.06
CA GLN A 129 0.66 -4.78 -4.64
C GLN A 129 -0.73 -5.30 -4.24
N GLY A 130 -1.48 -4.53 -3.45
CA GLY A 130 -2.85 -4.87 -3.05
C GLY A 130 -3.85 -4.94 -4.22
N LEU A 131 -3.56 -4.26 -5.33
CA LEU A 131 -4.31 -4.34 -6.59
C LEU A 131 -3.84 -5.49 -7.50
N GLY A 132 -2.79 -6.24 -7.11
CA GLY A 132 -2.20 -7.29 -7.92
C GLY A 132 -1.39 -6.78 -9.13
N LEU A 133 -0.93 -5.53 -9.09
CA LEU A 133 -0.24 -4.85 -10.19
C LEU A 133 1.27 -4.76 -10.00
N SER A 134 1.80 -5.09 -8.82
CA SER A 134 3.22 -5.00 -8.51
C SER A 134 3.94 -6.31 -8.83
N ARG A 135 4.98 -6.24 -9.66
CA ARG A 135 5.93 -7.33 -9.95
C ARG A 135 7.35 -6.91 -9.57
N TYR A 136 7.70 -5.68 -9.88
CA TYR A 136 9.05 -5.11 -9.76
C TYR A 136 9.15 -4.10 -8.62
N GLU A 137 8.19 -3.18 -8.51
CA GLU A 137 8.16 -2.15 -7.47
C GLU A 137 7.51 -2.70 -6.20
N THR A 138 8.33 -3.11 -5.25
CA THR A 138 7.89 -3.69 -3.98
C THR A 138 7.89 -2.68 -2.84
N PRO A 139 7.04 -2.84 -1.82
CA PRO A 139 6.96 -1.93 -0.67
C PRO A 139 8.12 -2.16 0.30
N ILE A 140 9.28 -1.55 0.03
CA ILE A 140 10.46 -1.66 0.90
C ILE A 140 10.13 -1.17 2.31
N ASP A 141 10.34 -2.02 3.30
CA ASP A 141 10.10 -1.72 4.71
C ASP A 141 11.29 -2.12 5.62
N SER A 142 11.07 -2.03 6.94
CA SER A 142 12.10 -2.39 7.93
C SER A 142 12.53 -3.86 7.87
N ARG A 143 11.67 -4.77 7.40
CA ARG A 143 12.00 -6.19 7.26
C ARG A 143 12.93 -6.41 6.09
N ILE A 144 12.61 -5.80 4.94
CA ILE A 144 13.47 -5.86 3.75
C ILE A 144 14.82 -5.21 4.03
N THR A 145 14.87 -4.03 4.67
CA THR A 145 16.15 -3.39 5.02
C THR A 145 16.96 -4.24 6.00
N LYS A 146 16.31 -4.89 6.98
CA LYS A 146 16.98 -5.82 7.89
C LYS A 146 17.55 -7.02 7.14
N TRP A 147 16.73 -7.65 6.31
CA TRP A 147 17.13 -8.80 5.51
C TRP A 147 18.29 -8.48 4.56
N LEU A 148 18.22 -7.35 3.86
CA LEU A 148 19.30 -6.89 2.97
C LEU A 148 20.62 -6.65 3.73
N ASN A 149 20.57 -6.06 4.93
CA ASN A 149 21.73 -5.89 5.78
C ASN A 149 22.36 -7.24 6.21
N GLU A 150 21.51 -8.22 6.57
CA GLU A 150 21.95 -9.57 6.95
C GLU A 150 22.49 -10.34 5.75
N PHE A 151 21.92 -10.13 4.57
CA PHE A 151 22.38 -10.70 3.31
C PHE A 151 23.75 -10.17 2.87
N GLY A 152 24.12 -8.97 3.29
CA GLY A 152 25.41 -8.34 2.95
C GLY A 152 25.31 -7.23 1.91
N PHE A 153 24.21 -6.45 1.96
CA PHE A 153 24.08 -5.26 1.11
C PHE A 153 25.30 -4.34 1.28
N PRO A 154 25.84 -3.72 0.20
CA PRO A 154 27.14 -3.03 0.24
C PRO A 154 27.24 -1.87 1.23
N VAL A 155 26.10 -1.29 1.61
CA VAL A 155 26.02 -0.23 2.62
C VAL A 155 24.99 -0.60 3.68
N LYS A 156 25.20 -0.16 4.92
CA LYS A 156 24.25 -0.40 6.00
C LYS A 156 22.98 0.42 5.79
N LEU A 157 21.86 -0.27 5.59
CA LEU A 157 20.55 0.35 5.38
C LEU A 157 19.86 0.67 6.69
N THR A 158 19.08 1.76 6.70
CA THR A 158 18.23 2.16 7.82
C THR A 158 16.78 2.37 7.38
N ALA A 159 15.84 1.76 8.10
CA ALA A 159 14.41 1.89 7.77
C ALA A 159 13.89 3.33 7.95
N ASN A 160 14.50 4.12 8.84
CA ASN A 160 14.06 5.50 9.09
C ASN A 160 14.32 6.44 7.90
N ALA A 161 15.27 6.10 7.03
CA ALA A 161 15.58 6.88 5.83
C ALA A 161 14.65 6.56 4.63
N LEU A 162 13.80 5.54 4.71
CA LEU A 162 12.91 5.13 3.63
C LEU A 162 11.80 6.16 3.28
N GLY A 163 11.65 7.22 4.07
CA GLY A 163 10.81 8.36 3.73
C GLY A 163 11.44 9.32 2.72
N ASP A 164 12.77 9.27 2.54
CA ASP A 164 13.46 10.01 1.49
C ASP A 164 13.36 9.28 0.15
N HIS A 165 12.88 9.96 -0.89
CA HIS A 165 12.61 9.37 -2.19
C HIS A 165 13.88 8.86 -2.89
N ASN A 166 14.99 9.59 -2.79
CA ASN A 166 16.26 9.17 -3.41
C ASN A 166 16.83 7.94 -2.71
N TYR A 167 16.75 7.93 -1.38
CA TYR A 167 17.18 6.77 -0.60
C TYR A 167 16.30 5.55 -0.87
N TYR A 168 14.98 5.75 -0.95
CA TYR A 168 14.05 4.67 -1.30
C TYR A 168 14.36 4.09 -2.69
N ALA A 169 14.53 4.95 -3.70
CA ALA A 169 14.89 4.54 -5.05
C ALA A 169 16.20 3.74 -5.08
N PHE A 170 17.23 4.21 -4.37
CA PHE A 170 18.50 3.51 -4.25
C PHE A 170 18.34 2.09 -3.67
N VAL A 171 17.56 1.93 -2.59
CA VAL A 171 17.31 0.61 -1.98
C VAL A 171 16.48 -0.27 -2.90
N SER A 172 15.44 0.28 -3.53
CA SER A 172 14.57 -0.44 -4.47
C SER A 172 15.34 -0.94 -5.68
N GLU A 173 16.19 -0.11 -6.29
CA GLU A 173 17.05 -0.52 -7.40
C GLU A 173 18.03 -1.62 -7.00
N GLY A 174 18.64 -1.50 -5.81
CA GLY A 174 19.54 -2.54 -5.28
C GLY A 174 18.81 -3.87 -5.07
N PHE A 175 17.59 -3.83 -4.55
CA PHE A 175 16.75 -5.00 -4.37
C PHE A 175 16.36 -5.63 -5.71
N GLN A 176 15.96 -4.84 -6.70
CA GLN A 176 15.62 -5.32 -8.05
C GLN A 176 16.83 -5.97 -8.75
N ARG A 177 18.02 -5.35 -8.66
CA ARG A 177 19.26 -5.91 -9.24
C ARG A 177 19.64 -7.25 -8.58
N LEU A 178 19.46 -7.36 -7.26
CA LEU A 178 19.67 -8.62 -6.55
C LEU A 178 18.70 -9.70 -7.07
N CYS A 179 17.43 -9.36 -7.21
CA CYS A 179 16.40 -10.26 -7.73
C CYS A 179 16.74 -10.72 -9.17
N GLU A 180 17.15 -9.80 -10.03
CA GLU A 180 17.56 -10.09 -11.40
C GLU A 180 18.76 -11.07 -11.42
N ALA A 181 19.79 -10.80 -10.62
CA ALA A 181 20.96 -11.66 -10.52
C ALA A 181 20.64 -13.09 -10.02
N CYS A 182 19.59 -13.23 -9.20
CA CYS A 182 19.12 -14.51 -8.69
C CYS A 182 18.03 -15.17 -9.56
N GLY A 183 17.58 -14.51 -10.63
CA GLY A 183 16.50 -15.01 -11.48
C GLY A 183 15.14 -15.11 -10.78
N ILE A 184 14.88 -14.26 -9.77
CA ILE A 184 13.63 -14.23 -9.00
C ILE A 184 12.91 -12.91 -9.17
N MET A 185 11.57 -12.93 -9.20
CA MET A 185 10.78 -11.69 -9.25
C MET A 185 10.81 -10.96 -7.91
N PRO A 186 10.98 -9.62 -7.90
CA PRO A 186 10.96 -8.82 -6.67
C PRO A 186 9.75 -9.06 -5.77
N CYS A 187 8.54 -9.14 -6.31
CA CYS A 187 7.32 -9.44 -5.54
C CYS A 187 7.35 -10.80 -4.85
N VAL A 188 8.01 -11.80 -5.46
CA VAL A 188 8.15 -13.15 -4.88
C VAL A 188 9.14 -13.13 -3.72
N LEU A 189 10.27 -12.44 -3.89
CA LEU A 189 11.25 -12.30 -2.81
C LEU A 189 10.69 -11.49 -1.64
N ASP A 190 9.96 -10.40 -1.92
CA ASP A 190 9.26 -9.62 -0.89
C ASP A 190 8.30 -10.49 -0.07
N ALA A 191 7.44 -11.28 -0.72
CA ALA A 191 6.52 -12.18 -0.05
C ALA A 191 7.26 -13.25 0.79
N ALA A 192 8.37 -13.80 0.29
CA ALA A 192 9.18 -14.77 1.02
C ALA A 192 9.85 -14.16 2.25
N ILE A 193 10.41 -12.95 2.13
CA ILE A 193 10.98 -12.20 3.25
C ILE A 193 9.88 -11.92 4.29
N PHE A 194 8.74 -11.40 3.85
CA PHE A 194 7.61 -11.12 4.73
C PHE A 194 7.19 -12.35 5.55
N SER A 195 6.97 -13.49 4.88
CA SER A 195 6.64 -14.76 5.52
C SER A 195 7.69 -15.23 6.53
N SER A 196 8.98 -15.03 6.23
CA SER A 196 10.07 -15.47 7.12
C SER A 196 10.12 -14.72 8.45
N PHE A 197 9.59 -13.48 8.48
CA PHE A 197 9.53 -12.65 9.70
C PHE A 197 8.24 -12.85 10.50
N ASP A 198 7.18 -13.37 9.90
CA ASP A 198 5.86 -13.43 10.54
C ASP A 198 5.69 -14.69 11.43
N GLY A 199 6.49 -15.72 11.23
CA GLY A 199 6.49 -16.95 12.03
C GLY A 199 5.23 -17.82 11.89
N ASP A 200 4.19 -17.35 11.26
CA ASP A 200 2.93 -18.04 11.03
C ASP A 200 2.86 -18.57 9.58
N GLN A 201 2.25 -19.75 9.41
CA GLN A 201 1.93 -20.23 8.06
C GLN A 201 0.84 -19.36 7.44
N TRP A 202 1.13 -18.81 6.27
CA TRP A 202 0.14 -18.09 5.48
C TRP A 202 -0.86 -19.05 4.87
N THR A 203 -2.14 -18.86 5.21
CA THR A 203 -3.28 -19.59 4.66
C THR A 203 -4.25 -18.59 4.03
N GLU A 204 -5.14 -19.06 3.15
CA GLU A 204 -6.20 -18.21 2.61
C GLU A 204 -7.07 -17.58 3.70
N GLU A 205 -7.20 -18.25 4.85
CA GLU A 205 -8.01 -17.78 5.98
C GLU A 205 -7.35 -16.63 6.76
N ASN A 206 -6.02 -16.56 6.79
CA ASN A 206 -5.29 -15.50 7.50
C ASN A 206 -4.69 -14.44 6.58
N ALA A 207 -4.75 -14.62 5.27
CA ALA A 207 -4.46 -13.56 4.31
C ALA A 207 -5.50 -12.43 4.45
N VAL A 208 -5.04 -11.22 4.70
CA VAL A 208 -5.93 -10.06 4.97
C VAL A 208 -6.36 -9.36 3.67
N TRP A 209 -5.75 -9.71 2.54
CA TRP A 209 -5.85 -8.97 1.26
C TRP A 209 -6.34 -9.84 0.12
#